data_a84e53ab31ff0af105ef5fe29465b511
#
_entry.id   a84e53ab31ff0af105ef5fe29465b511
#
_cell.length_a   1.000
_cell.length_b   1.000
_cell.length_c   1.000
_cell.angle_alpha   90.00
_cell.angle_beta   90.00
_cell.angle_gamma   90.00
#
_symmetry.space_group_name_H-M   'P 1'
#
loop_
_entity.id
_entity.type
_entity.pdbx_description
1 polymer ?
#
loop_
_entity_poly.entity_id
_entity_poly.type
_entity_poly.pdbx_seq_one_letter_code
_entity_poly.pdbx_strand_id
1 'polypeptide(L)'
;RKWNAFYYRTRANVDYVHQFAKLDLNVAGNFGLSNFNYEPYGFKKQKFTSGDVHFGVKSTDETLPLQYRAETNLMLYGRQQCQLFGGVNETMVRTLATVSGSVSDEQTVAIGFAMNNLIYGNELKENKDRIKDIFKNRTTLDLNPYYELNNDSWRVHVGANVDLSFGNGKAVRVSPDVKAQYVFSDSYVLYAKATGGRQLNDFRRLETYNPYLDPGQEVKDTYEQLNAGLGFKASPTPG
;
A
#
# COMPACT_ATOMS: atom_id res chain seq x y z
N ARG A 1 -20.32 25.54 -26.45
CA ARG A 1 -18.89 25.18 -26.46
C ARG A 1 -18.79 23.66 -26.54
N LYS A 2 -18.19 23.11 -27.60
CA LYS A 2 -17.88 21.66 -27.64
C LYS A 2 -16.66 21.39 -26.83
N TRP A 3 -16.80 20.61 -25.79
CA TRP A 3 -15.70 20.14 -24.95
C TRP A 3 -15.14 18.85 -25.59
N ASN A 4 -13.90 18.88 -26.02
CA ASN A 4 -13.20 17.67 -26.41
C ASN A 4 -12.41 17.17 -25.19
N ALA A 5 -13.00 16.28 -24.42
CA ALA A 5 -12.31 15.61 -23.35
C ALA A 5 -11.58 14.38 -23.90
N PHE A 6 -10.31 14.23 -23.58
CA PHE A 6 -9.59 12.99 -23.80
C PHE A 6 -8.83 12.59 -22.53
N TYR A 7 -8.71 11.31 -22.31
CA TYR A 7 -7.87 10.69 -21.31
C TYR A 7 -7.26 9.44 -21.92
N TYR A 8 -5.94 9.30 -21.83
CA TYR A 8 -5.29 8.04 -22.17
C TYR A 8 -4.24 7.68 -21.10
N ARG A 9 -4.05 6.40 -20.91
CA ARG A 9 -3.05 5.82 -20.03
C ARG A 9 -2.34 4.69 -20.73
N THR A 10 -1.01 4.75 -20.76
CA THR A 10 -0.14 3.67 -21.22
C THR A 10 0.62 3.12 -20.04
N ARG A 11 0.72 1.81 -19.94
CA ARG A 11 1.52 1.11 -18.94
C ARG A 11 2.35 0.04 -19.62
N ALA A 12 3.59 -0.12 -19.16
CA ALA A 12 4.46 -1.22 -19.50
C ALA A 12 5.02 -1.81 -18.21
N ASN A 13 5.06 -3.12 -18.13
CA ASN A 13 5.62 -3.84 -16.99
C ASN A 13 6.46 -5.02 -17.47
N VAL A 14 7.51 -5.30 -16.71
CA VAL A 14 8.36 -6.48 -16.84
C VAL A 14 8.47 -7.09 -15.46
N ASP A 15 8.32 -8.40 -15.39
CA ASP A 15 8.44 -9.17 -14.16
C ASP A 15 9.28 -10.41 -14.43
N TYR A 16 10.26 -10.65 -13.59
CA TYR A 16 11.15 -11.79 -13.66
C TYR A 16 11.28 -12.45 -12.29
N VAL A 17 11.04 -13.75 -12.25
CA VAL A 17 11.22 -14.58 -11.06
C VAL A 17 12.28 -15.62 -11.34
N HIS A 18 13.28 -15.69 -10.48
CA HIS A 18 14.27 -16.77 -10.47
C HIS A 18 14.10 -17.64 -9.24
N GLN A 19 13.91 -18.93 -9.47
CA GLN A 19 13.73 -19.92 -8.42
C GLN A 19 15.05 -20.62 -8.13
N PHE A 20 15.59 -20.41 -6.94
CA PHE A 20 16.70 -21.18 -6.41
C PHE A 20 16.17 -22.37 -5.58
N ALA A 21 17.05 -23.27 -5.18
CA ALA A 21 16.66 -24.44 -4.40
C ALA A 21 16.00 -24.11 -3.05
N LYS A 22 16.30 -22.96 -2.45
CA LYS A 22 15.85 -22.58 -1.10
C LYS A 22 15.19 -21.19 -1.00
N LEU A 23 15.19 -20.45 -2.09
CA LEU A 23 14.60 -19.11 -2.15
C LEU A 23 14.17 -18.74 -3.57
N ASP A 24 13.17 -17.90 -3.66
CA ASP A 24 12.77 -17.20 -4.89
C ASP A 24 13.24 -15.75 -4.84
N LEU A 25 13.73 -15.28 -5.98
CA LEU A 25 14.08 -13.90 -6.23
C LEU A 25 13.12 -13.32 -7.25
N ASN A 26 12.55 -12.16 -6.97
CA ASN A 26 11.69 -11.42 -7.90
C ASN A 26 12.28 -10.05 -8.20
N VAL A 27 12.34 -9.69 -9.48
CA VAL A 27 12.71 -8.36 -9.95
C VAL A 27 11.67 -7.89 -10.94
N ALA A 28 11.07 -6.74 -10.71
CA ALA A 28 10.07 -6.19 -11.61
C ALA A 28 10.28 -4.69 -11.85
N GLY A 29 9.82 -4.24 -13.01
CA GLY A 29 9.81 -2.84 -13.39
C GLY A 29 8.49 -2.45 -14.03
N ASN A 30 7.97 -1.29 -13.66
CA ASN A 30 6.76 -0.71 -14.24
C ASN A 30 7.01 0.71 -14.71
N PHE A 31 6.40 1.06 -15.83
CA PHE A 31 6.35 2.43 -16.33
C PHE A 31 4.91 2.80 -16.67
N GLY A 32 4.51 4.01 -16.32
CA GLY A 32 3.19 4.54 -16.58
C GLY A 32 3.22 5.97 -17.09
N LEU A 33 2.38 6.24 -18.08
CA LEU A 33 2.15 7.57 -18.63
C LEU A 33 0.65 7.78 -18.79
N SER A 34 0.13 8.87 -18.19
CA SER A 34 -1.25 9.32 -18.39
C SER A 34 -1.25 10.75 -18.88
N ASN A 35 -2.18 11.07 -19.77
CA ASN A 35 -2.36 12.43 -20.28
C ASN A 35 -3.84 12.69 -20.51
N PHE A 36 -4.32 13.89 -20.17
CA PHE A 36 -5.71 14.30 -20.38
C PHE A 36 -5.85 15.83 -20.47
N ASN A 37 -6.98 16.28 -20.98
CA ASN A 37 -7.33 17.70 -21.01
C ASN A 37 -7.84 18.13 -19.64
N TYR A 38 -7.32 19.27 -19.15
CA TYR A 38 -7.66 19.84 -17.84
C TYR A 38 -8.02 21.32 -17.96
N GLU A 39 -9.07 21.60 -18.73
CA GLU A 39 -9.51 22.97 -19.03
C GLU A 39 -10.04 23.79 -17.85
N PRO A 40 -10.72 23.23 -16.83
CA PRO A 40 -11.34 24.05 -15.76
C PRO A 40 -10.40 25.00 -15.04
N TYR A 41 -9.10 24.69 -15.00
CA TYR A 41 -8.09 25.49 -14.31
C TYR A 41 -7.12 26.22 -15.25
N GLY A 42 -7.51 26.39 -16.52
CA GLY A 42 -6.66 27.07 -17.51
C GLY A 42 -5.52 26.24 -18.08
N PHE A 43 -5.38 24.98 -17.65
CA PHE A 43 -4.37 24.07 -18.19
C PHE A 43 -4.95 23.26 -19.35
N LYS A 44 -4.34 23.38 -20.51
CA LYS A 44 -4.82 22.63 -21.70
C LYS A 44 -4.54 21.14 -21.61
N LYS A 45 -3.50 20.73 -20.89
CA LYS A 45 -3.09 19.33 -20.76
C LYS A 45 -2.47 19.08 -19.39
N GLN A 46 -2.77 17.93 -18.82
CA GLN A 46 -2.13 17.38 -17.63
C GLN A 46 -1.45 16.06 -17.96
N LYS A 47 -0.22 15.90 -17.51
CA LYS A 47 0.58 14.70 -17.70
C LYS A 47 1.00 14.14 -16.36
N PHE A 48 0.83 12.82 -16.20
CA PHE A 48 1.39 12.05 -15.09
C PHE A 48 2.39 11.04 -15.64
N THR A 49 3.49 10.88 -14.95
CA THR A 49 4.47 9.85 -15.22
C THR A 49 4.71 9.04 -13.96
N SER A 50 4.84 7.74 -14.09
CA SER A 50 5.20 6.86 -12.98
C SER A 50 6.23 5.84 -13.43
N GLY A 51 7.12 5.50 -12.52
CA GLY A 51 8.10 4.43 -12.72
C GLY A 51 8.28 3.68 -11.40
N ASP A 52 8.31 2.35 -11.44
CA ASP A 52 8.53 1.51 -10.27
C ASP A 52 9.60 0.49 -10.56
N VAL A 53 10.46 0.26 -9.59
CA VAL A 53 11.39 -0.87 -9.57
C VAL A 53 11.12 -1.66 -8.30
N HIS A 54 10.92 -2.95 -8.46
CA HIS A 54 10.66 -3.90 -7.38
C HIS A 54 11.78 -4.92 -7.30
N PHE A 55 12.17 -5.23 -6.08
CA PHE A 55 13.06 -6.33 -5.74
C PHE A 55 12.48 -7.09 -4.56
N GLY A 56 12.37 -8.41 -4.68
CA GLY A 56 11.80 -9.27 -3.65
C GLY A 56 12.57 -10.57 -3.48
N VAL A 57 12.60 -11.07 -2.26
CA VAL A 57 13.13 -12.38 -1.89
C VAL A 57 12.17 -13.09 -0.95
N LYS A 58 11.98 -14.39 -1.15
CA LYS A 58 11.11 -15.24 -0.33
C LYS A 58 11.78 -16.59 -0.13
N SER A 59 11.78 -17.09 1.11
CA SER A 59 12.19 -18.47 1.39
C SER A 59 11.21 -19.46 0.79
N THR A 60 11.70 -20.59 0.28
CA THR A 60 10.91 -21.70 -0.28
C THR A 60 11.22 -23.03 0.38
N ASP A 61 12.22 -23.11 1.24
CA ASP A 61 12.60 -24.31 1.97
C ASP A 61 11.72 -24.43 3.23
N GLU A 62 10.69 -25.26 3.18
CA GLU A 62 9.75 -25.50 4.29
C GLU A 62 10.40 -26.16 5.51
N THR A 63 11.62 -26.70 5.36
CA THR A 63 12.36 -27.31 6.48
C THR A 63 13.05 -26.27 7.38
N LEU A 64 13.10 -25.02 6.95
CA LEU A 64 13.63 -23.93 7.77
C LEU A 64 12.72 -23.64 8.98
N PRO A 65 13.30 -23.45 10.17
CA PRO A 65 12.51 -23.12 11.36
C PRO A 65 11.82 -21.76 11.26
N LEU A 66 12.35 -20.89 10.41
CA LEU A 66 11.78 -19.56 10.11
C LEU A 66 11.63 -19.39 8.61
N GLN A 67 10.44 -18.98 8.21
CA GLN A 67 10.15 -18.53 6.86
C GLN A 67 10.29 -17.00 6.79
N TYR A 68 10.80 -16.49 5.68
CA TYR A 68 10.95 -15.04 5.48
C TYR A 68 10.53 -14.60 4.09
N ARG A 69 10.05 -13.38 4.02
CA ARG A 69 9.82 -12.63 2.81
C ARG A 69 10.28 -11.20 3.03
N ALA A 70 11.00 -10.65 2.08
CA ALA A 70 11.35 -9.24 2.08
C ALA A 70 11.23 -8.68 0.67
N GLU A 71 10.74 -7.45 0.56
CA GLU A 71 10.62 -6.76 -0.72
C GLU A 71 10.85 -5.27 -0.56
N THR A 72 11.48 -4.67 -1.56
CA THR A 72 11.69 -3.23 -1.64
C THR A 72 11.20 -2.71 -2.98
N ASN A 73 10.47 -1.60 -2.94
CA ASN A 73 9.94 -0.91 -4.11
C ASN A 73 10.44 0.54 -4.11
N LEU A 74 11.09 0.94 -5.19
CA LEU A 74 11.34 2.34 -5.51
C LEU A 74 10.26 2.81 -6.47
N MET A 75 9.45 3.77 -6.05
CA MET A 75 8.34 4.32 -6.81
C MET A 75 8.62 5.79 -7.11
N LEU A 76 8.57 6.14 -8.39
CA LEU A 76 8.73 7.49 -8.89
C LEU A 76 7.42 7.93 -9.50
N TYR A 77 6.96 9.12 -9.17
CA TYR A 77 5.75 9.72 -9.70
C TYR A 77 5.97 11.20 -9.98
N GLY A 78 5.52 11.66 -11.14
CA GLY A 78 5.58 13.05 -11.54
C GLY A 78 4.23 13.54 -12.05
N ARG A 79 3.80 14.68 -11.57
CA ARG A 79 2.64 15.43 -12.03
C ARG A 79 3.13 16.74 -12.64
N GLN A 80 2.78 16.99 -13.90
CA GLN A 80 3.32 18.12 -14.65
C GLN A 80 2.78 19.47 -14.15
N GLN A 81 1.52 19.53 -13.73
CA GLN A 81 0.88 20.78 -13.34
C GLN A 81 0.02 20.58 -12.10
N CYS A 82 0.17 21.49 -11.13
CA CYS A 82 -0.73 21.72 -10.02
C CYS A 82 -1.09 23.21 -10.02
N GLN A 83 -2.31 23.54 -9.64
CA GLN A 83 -2.83 24.90 -9.72
C GLN A 83 -1.96 25.94 -8.98
N LEU A 84 -1.39 25.54 -7.83
CA LEU A 84 -0.63 26.43 -6.96
C LEU A 84 0.90 26.28 -7.06
N PHE A 85 1.40 25.18 -7.64
CA PHE A 85 2.81 24.78 -7.44
C PHE A 85 3.57 24.39 -8.71
N GLY A 86 2.92 24.39 -9.87
CA GLY A 86 3.55 23.83 -11.08
C GLY A 86 3.71 22.30 -10.99
N GLY A 87 4.86 21.76 -11.38
CA GLY A 87 5.12 20.32 -11.30
C GLY A 87 5.38 19.82 -9.89
N VAL A 88 4.94 18.60 -9.58
CA VAL A 88 5.23 17.92 -8.33
C VAL A 88 5.82 16.54 -8.65
N ASN A 89 6.95 16.22 -8.05
CA ASN A 89 7.57 14.93 -8.10
C ASN A 89 7.47 14.26 -6.73
N GLU A 90 7.17 12.98 -6.74
CA GLU A 90 7.04 12.15 -5.55
C GLU A 90 7.93 10.93 -5.71
N THR A 91 8.78 10.68 -4.74
CA THR A 91 9.61 9.49 -4.65
C THR A 91 9.23 8.74 -3.39
N MET A 92 8.88 7.47 -3.53
CA MET A 92 8.61 6.61 -2.38
C MET A 92 9.50 5.38 -2.43
N VAL A 93 10.19 5.13 -1.33
CA VAL A 93 10.86 3.86 -1.07
C VAL A 93 10.03 3.11 -0.05
N ARG A 94 9.48 1.97 -0.47
CA ARG A 94 8.68 1.10 0.37
C ARG A 94 9.39 -0.23 0.57
N THR A 95 9.66 -0.58 1.82
CA THR A 95 10.23 -1.87 2.19
C THR A 95 9.24 -2.63 3.05
N LEU A 96 8.98 -3.88 2.69
CA LEU A 96 8.14 -4.81 3.44
C LEU A 96 8.98 -6.01 3.82
N ALA A 97 8.79 -6.53 5.01
CA ALA A 97 9.38 -7.78 5.43
C ALA A 97 8.42 -8.54 6.34
N THR A 98 8.48 -9.86 6.29
CA THR A 98 7.75 -10.73 7.21
C THR A 98 8.65 -11.88 7.57
N VAL A 99 8.69 -12.21 8.85
CA VAL A 99 9.33 -13.41 9.37
C VAL A 99 8.29 -14.18 10.16
N SER A 100 8.18 -15.48 9.89
CA SER A 100 7.22 -16.35 10.54
C SER A 100 7.88 -17.67 10.94
N GLY A 101 7.38 -18.24 12.03
CA GLY A 101 7.80 -19.57 12.50
C GLY A 101 6.58 -20.41 12.87
N SER A 102 6.60 -21.66 12.48
CA SER A 102 5.56 -22.63 12.85
C SER A 102 5.78 -23.10 14.28
N VAL A 103 4.74 -22.99 15.10
CA VAL A 103 4.70 -23.53 16.47
C VAL A 103 4.20 -24.98 16.44
N SER A 104 3.28 -25.24 15.49
CA SER A 104 2.77 -26.57 15.14
C SER A 104 2.29 -26.53 13.68
N ASP A 105 1.79 -27.67 13.16
CA ASP A 105 1.24 -27.76 11.80
C ASP A 105 0.07 -26.80 11.57
N GLU A 106 -0.65 -26.43 12.63
CA GLU A 106 -1.82 -25.57 12.57
C GLU A 106 -1.54 -24.13 13.06
N GLN A 107 -0.40 -23.87 13.70
CA GLN A 107 -0.13 -22.64 14.43
C GLN A 107 1.15 -21.97 13.95
N THR A 108 1.04 -20.66 13.68
CA THR A 108 2.17 -19.84 13.24
C THR A 108 2.23 -18.55 14.06
N VAL A 109 3.43 -18.14 14.41
CA VAL A 109 3.72 -16.80 14.92
C VAL A 109 4.54 -16.03 13.90
N ALA A 110 4.25 -14.75 13.73
CA ALA A 110 4.95 -13.94 12.77
C ALA A 110 5.05 -12.47 13.20
N ILE A 111 5.98 -11.79 12.57
CA ILE A 111 6.09 -10.34 12.65
C ILE A 111 6.20 -9.77 11.24
N GLY A 112 5.29 -8.89 10.90
CA GLY A 112 5.33 -8.05 9.71
C GLY A 112 6.00 -6.72 10.00
N PHE A 113 6.67 -6.19 8.99
CA PHE A 113 7.36 -4.91 9.00
C PHE A 113 7.05 -4.20 7.69
N ALA A 114 6.67 -2.92 7.76
CA ALA A 114 6.56 -2.06 6.59
C ALA A 114 7.18 -0.69 6.89
N MET A 115 8.05 -0.23 5.99
CA MET A 115 8.64 1.11 6.05
C MET A 115 8.35 1.83 4.75
N ASN A 116 7.85 3.06 4.86
CA ASN A 116 7.63 3.92 3.71
C ASN A 116 8.37 5.25 3.93
N ASN A 117 9.26 5.59 3.00
CA ASN A 117 9.89 6.89 2.91
C ASN A 117 9.29 7.64 1.73
N LEU A 118 8.61 8.73 1.98
CA LEU A 118 7.97 9.57 0.99
C LEU A 118 8.68 10.92 0.93
N ILE A 119 9.22 11.24 -0.24
CA ILE A 119 10.01 12.43 -0.51
C ILE A 119 9.37 13.20 -1.65
N TYR A 120 9.13 14.49 -1.44
CA TYR A 120 8.59 15.39 -2.45
C TYR A 120 9.66 16.28 -3.06
N GLY A 121 9.69 16.33 -4.38
CA GLY A 121 10.46 17.27 -5.17
C GLY A 121 9.53 18.28 -5.84
N ASN A 122 10.00 19.51 -5.98
CA ASN A 122 9.25 20.57 -6.62
C ASN A 122 10.15 21.39 -7.55
N GLU A 123 9.62 21.74 -8.72
CA GLU A 123 10.32 22.52 -9.74
C GLU A 123 10.28 24.04 -9.50
N LEU A 124 9.37 24.55 -8.66
CA LEU A 124 9.23 25.98 -8.42
C LEU A 124 10.25 26.50 -7.41
N LYS A 125 11.25 27.21 -7.92
CA LYS A 125 12.30 27.85 -7.12
C LYS A 125 11.81 29.05 -6.30
N GLU A 126 10.72 29.68 -6.69
CA GLU A 126 10.26 30.99 -6.13
C GLU A 126 9.39 30.88 -4.86
N ASN A 127 8.79 29.73 -4.57
CA ASN A 127 7.89 29.55 -3.42
C ASN A 127 8.29 28.39 -2.50
N LYS A 128 9.58 28.13 -2.34
CA LYS A 128 10.10 26.99 -1.58
C LYS A 128 9.56 26.89 -0.15
N ASP A 129 9.30 27.98 0.51
CA ASP A 129 8.89 27.97 1.92
C ASP A 129 7.41 27.61 2.09
N ARG A 130 6.54 28.07 1.18
CA ARG A 130 5.12 27.69 1.18
C ARG A 130 4.90 26.22 0.82
N ILE A 131 5.76 25.66 0.00
CA ILE A 131 5.66 24.30 -0.52
C ILE A 131 6.15 23.29 0.50
N LYS A 132 7.17 23.62 1.28
CA LYS A 132 7.65 22.79 2.40
C LYS A 132 6.58 22.51 3.44
N ASP A 133 5.62 23.43 3.61
CA ASP A 133 4.52 23.25 4.56
C ASP A 133 3.40 22.36 4.03
N ILE A 134 3.25 22.28 2.70
CA ILE A 134 2.19 21.50 2.04
C ILE A 134 2.67 20.08 1.71
N PHE A 135 3.90 19.93 1.23
CA PHE A 135 4.49 18.65 0.85
C PHE A 135 5.64 18.29 1.80
N LYS A 136 5.31 17.71 2.94
CA LYS A 136 6.31 17.30 3.92
C LYS A 136 6.82 15.89 3.60
N ASN A 137 8.15 15.80 3.53
CA ASN A 137 8.79 14.48 3.54
C ASN A 137 8.42 13.76 4.83
N ARG A 138 8.11 12.48 4.72
CA ARG A 138 7.73 11.68 5.87
C ARG A 138 8.22 10.25 5.77
N THR A 139 8.51 9.67 6.90
CA THR A 139 8.81 8.25 7.05
C THR A 139 7.75 7.63 7.95
N THR A 140 7.23 6.49 7.54
CA THR A 140 6.36 5.65 8.38
C THR A 140 6.99 4.29 8.58
N LEU A 141 6.80 3.75 9.76
CA LEU A 141 7.21 2.41 10.13
C LEU A 141 6.03 1.71 10.77
N ASP A 142 5.63 0.59 10.22
CA ASP A 142 4.52 -0.19 10.70
C ASP A 142 5.02 -1.57 11.09
N LEU A 143 4.74 -1.99 12.33
CA LEU A 143 5.04 -3.30 12.88
C LEU A 143 3.72 -4.05 13.11
N ASN A 144 3.67 -5.29 12.66
CA ASN A 144 2.49 -6.15 12.80
C ASN A 144 2.90 -7.51 13.36
N PRO A 145 3.06 -7.66 14.68
CA PRO A 145 3.14 -8.97 15.30
C PRO A 145 1.78 -9.65 15.28
N TYR A 146 1.75 -10.94 14.92
CA TYR A 146 0.53 -11.71 14.87
C TYR A 146 0.74 -13.21 15.12
N TYR A 147 -0.34 -13.85 15.51
CA TYR A 147 -0.51 -15.29 15.64
C TYR A 147 -1.60 -15.78 14.71
N GLU A 148 -1.40 -16.92 14.09
CA GLU A 148 -2.39 -17.59 13.24
C GLU A 148 -2.64 -19.01 13.73
N LEU A 149 -3.92 -19.38 13.76
CA LEU A 149 -4.41 -20.76 13.89
C LEU A 149 -5.20 -21.10 12.64
N ASN A 150 -4.85 -22.21 11.99
CA ASN A 150 -5.54 -22.67 10.80
C ASN A 150 -5.71 -24.19 10.87
N ASN A 151 -6.92 -24.63 11.16
CA ASN A 151 -7.31 -26.03 11.15
C ASN A 151 -8.63 -26.24 10.39
N ASP A 152 -9.19 -27.41 10.42
CA ASP A 152 -10.40 -27.77 9.67
C ASP A 152 -11.61 -26.89 10.00
N SER A 153 -11.75 -26.45 11.25
CA SER A 153 -12.90 -25.68 11.72
C SER A 153 -12.60 -24.20 11.92
N TRP A 154 -11.36 -23.86 12.30
CA TRP A 154 -10.99 -22.50 12.69
C TRP A 154 -9.89 -21.93 11.81
N ARG A 155 -10.10 -20.69 11.40
CA ARG A 155 -9.05 -19.82 10.86
C ARG A 155 -9.05 -18.55 11.70
N VAL A 156 -8.02 -18.38 12.49
CA VAL A 156 -7.91 -17.26 13.44
C VAL A 156 -6.61 -16.54 13.19
N HIS A 157 -6.68 -15.23 13.04
CA HIS A 157 -5.55 -14.32 13.00
C HIS A 157 -5.72 -13.32 14.12
N VAL A 158 -4.75 -13.21 15.00
CA VAL A 158 -4.75 -12.25 16.12
C VAL A 158 -3.45 -11.49 16.09
N GLY A 159 -3.54 -10.21 15.82
CA GLY A 159 -2.41 -9.31 15.73
C GLY A 159 -2.76 -7.88 16.14
N ALA A 160 -1.78 -7.03 16.06
CA ALA A 160 -1.93 -5.59 16.25
C ALA A 160 -1.01 -4.84 15.26
N ASN A 161 -1.48 -3.71 14.76
CA ASN A 161 -0.66 -2.79 14.00
C ASN A 161 -0.11 -1.71 14.93
N VAL A 162 1.20 -1.55 14.97
CA VAL A 162 1.90 -0.48 15.68
C VAL A 162 2.51 0.45 14.63
N ASP A 163 1.87 1.59 14.43
CA ASP A 163 2.21 2.57 13.41
C ASP A 163 3.02 3.71 13.99
N LEU A 164 4.26 3.88 13.53
CA LEU A 164 5.14 4.98 13.88
C LEU A 164 5.21 5.97 12.73
N SER A 165 5.18 7.26 13.01
CA SER A 165 5.24 8.33 12.01
C SER A 165 6.28 9.37 12.36
N PHE A 166 7.14 9.67 11.38
CA PHE A 166 8.19 10.68 11.49
C PHE A 166 7.97 11.73 10.40
N GLY A 167 7.87 12.98 10.82
CA GLY A 167 7.71 14.12 9.91
C GLY A 167 6.28 14.63 9.72
N ASN A 168 5.26 13.83 9.98
CA ASN A 168 3.86 14.28 9.88
C ASN A 168 2.90 13.43 10.71
N GLY A 169 1.94 14.09 11.37
CA GLY A 169 0.87 13.45 12.12
C GLY A 169 1.24 12.97 13.52
N LYS A 170 0.45 12.07 14.07
CA LYS A 170 0.65 11.50 15.40
C LYS A 170 1.78 10.48 15.37
N ALA A 171 2.76 10.62 16.28
CA ALA A 171 3.99 9.83 16.25
C ALA A 171 3.78 8.32 16.41
N VAL A 172 2.83 7.92 17.25
CA VAL A 172 2.52 6.50 17.51
C VAL A 172 1.02 6.29 17.49
N ARG A 173 0.60 5.22 16.81
CA ARG A 173 -0.77 4.73 16.82
C ARG A 173 -0.76 3.21 16.93
N VAL A 174 -1.79 2.66 17.55
CA VAL A 174 -1.99 1.21 17.65
C VAL A 174 -3.41 0.90 17.23
N SER A 175 -3.58 -0.15 16.45
CA SER A 175 -4.89 -0.65 16.03
C SER A 175 -4.93 -2.17 16.03
N PRO A 176 -6.11 -2.78 16.20
CA PRO A 176 -6.25 -4.23 16.13
C PRO A 176 -6.03 -4.75 14.70
N ASP A 177 -5.59 -5.99 14.60
CA ASP A 177 -5.62 -6.80 13.38
C ASP A 177 -6.10 -8.21 13.77
N VAL A 178 -7.40 -8.34 13.96
CA VAL A 178 -8.04 -9.59 14.41
C VAL A 178 -9.05 -10.04 13.37
N LYS A 179 -8.94 -11.29 12.95
CA LYS A 179 -9.89 -11.96 12.05
C LYS A 179 -10.12 -13.36 12.56
N ALA A 180 -11.36 -13.77 12.62
CA ALA A 180 -11.75 -15.12 12.99
C ALA A 180 -12.79 -15.64 12.02
N GLN A 181 -12.64 -16.88 11.64
CA GLN A 181 -13.57 -17.62 10.80
C GLN A 181 -13.79 -18.99 11.41
N TYR A 182 -15.04 -19.39 11.54
CA TYR A 182 -15.44 -20.70 12.02
C TYR A 182 -16.30 -21.40 10.98
N VAL A 183 -15.84 -22.54 10.51
CA VAL A 183 -16.53 -23.42 9.57
C VAL A 183 -17.19 -24.54 10.38
N PHE A 184 -18.51 -24.54 10.49
CA PHE A 184 -19.23 -25.54 11.28
C PHE A 184 -19.97 -26.59 10.43
N SER A 185 -19.96 -26.40 9.12
CA SER A 185 -20.25 -27.45 8.12
C SER A 185 -19.71 -26.98 6.78
N ASP A 186 -19.62 -27.86 5.80
CA ASP A 186 -19.12 -27.52 4.44
C ASP A 186 -19.89 -26.35 3.77
N SER A 187 -21.08 -26.05 4.30
CA SER A 187 -21.99 -25.04 3.76
C SER A 187 -22.12 -23.78 4.60
N TYR A 188 -21.55 -23.74 5.81
CA TYR A 188 -21.79 -22.64 6.75
C TYR A 188 -20.51 -22.13 7.39
N VAL A 189 -20.34 -20.81 7.31
CA VAL A 189 -19.18 -20.12 7.85
C VAL A 189 -19.63 -18.88 8.62
N LEU A 190 -19.19 -18.77 9.87
CA LEU A 190 -19.25 -17.55 10.65
C LEU A 190 -17.91 -16.82 10.52
N TYR A 191 -17.92 -15.50 10.39
CA TYR A 191 -16.71 -14.72 10.42
C TYR A 191 -16.86 -13.44 11.24
N ALA A 192 -15.77 -13.04 11.87
CA ALA A 192 -15.65 -11.81 12.62
C ALA A 192 -14.33 -11.12 12.24
N LYS A 193 -14.32 -9.80 12.21
CA LYS A 193 -13.11 -9.01 12.05
C LYS A 193 -13.14 -7.79 12.95
N ALA A 194 -11.96 -7.37 13.41
CA ALA A 194 -11.71 -6.10 14.05
C ALA A 194 -10.31 -5.66 13.58
N THR A 195 -10.25 -4.77 12.63
CA THR A 195 -9.00 -4.33 11.99
C THR A 195 -8.90 -2.82 12.02
N GLY A 196 -7.71 -2.31 11.91
CA GLY A 196 -7.42 -0.89 11.76
C GLY A 196 -6.06 -0.71 11.13
N GLY A 197 -5.58 0.53 11.04
CA GLY A 197 -4.25 0.82 10.53
C GLY A 197 -4.17 2.10 9.72
N ARG A 198 -2.97 2.38 9.27
CA ARG A 198 -2.65 3.52 8.44
C ARG A 198 -2.96 3.23 6.98
N GLN A 199 -3.53 4.22 6.33
CA GLN A 199 -3.65 4.30 4.90
C GLN A 199 -2.79 5.46 4.40
N LEU A 200 -1.64 5.12 3.81
CA LEU A 200 -0.74 6.11 3.23
C LEU A 200 -1.43 6.77 2.03
N ASN A 201 -1.56 8.09 2.07
CA ASN A 201 -2.04 8.88 0.95
C ASN A 201 -0.84 9.57 0.27
N ASP A 202 -0.69 9.29 -1.01
CA ASP A 202 0.28 9.90 -1.90
C ASP A 202 -0.41 10.40 -3.17
N PHE A 203 0.26 11.20 -4.00
CA PHE A 203 -0.34 11.72 -5.23
C PHE A 203 -0.67 10.64 -6.23
N ARG A 204 0.15 9.60 -6.32
CA ARG A 204 -0.06 8.47 -7.21
C ARG A 204 -1.36 7.74 -6.87
N ARG A 205 -1.62 7.53 -5.58
CA ARG A 205 -2.86 6.93 -5.11
C ARG A 205 -4.05 7.83 -5.37
N LEU A 206 -3.94 9.11 -5.04
CA LEU A 206 -5.02 10.08 -5.27
C LEU A 206 -5.38 10.20 -6.75
N GLU A 207 -4.39 10.19 -7.65
CA GLU A 207 -4.60 10.17 -9.10
C GLU A 207 -5.39 8.93 -9.56
N THR A 208 -5.20 7.80 -8.91
CA THR A 208 -5.91 6.57 -9.23
C THR A 208 -7.41 6.68 -8.93
N TYR A 209 -7.77 7.39 -7.86
CA TYR A 209 -9.17 7.64 -7.50
C TYR A 209 -9.79 8.77 -8.32
N ASN A 210 -9.06 9.84 -8.49
CA ASN A 210 -9.53 11.01 -9.24
C ASN A 210 -8.36 11.74 -9.92
N PRO A 211 -8.15 11.51 -11.22
CA PRO A 211 -7.07 12.17 -11.95
C PRO A 211 -7.27 13.70 -12.09
N TYR A 212 -8.49 14.18 -11.88
CA TYR A 212 -8.83 15.61 -11.94
C TYR A 212 -8.64 16.33 -10.60
N LEU A 213 -8.31 15.61 -9.54
CA LEU A 213 -8.03 16.22 -8.24
C LEU A 213 -6.79 17.10 -8.33
N ASP A 214 -6.92 18.35 -7.93
CA ASP A 214 -5.78 19.27 -7.73
C ASP A 214 -5.65 19.58 -6.24
N PRO A 215 -4.77 18.88 -5.50
CA PRO A 215 -4.63 19.09 -4.09
C PRO A 215 -3.95 20.41 -3.79
N GLY A 216 -4.74 21.43 -3.45
CA GLY A 216 -4.26 22.74 -2.99
C GLY A 216 -3.85 22.78 -1.52
N GLN A 217 -3.82 21.64 -0.84
CA GLN A 217 -3.53 21.52 0.58
C GLN A 217 -2.71 20.26 0.90
N GLU A 218 -2.17 20.21 2.11
CA GLU A 218 -1.36 19.09 2.58
C GLU A 218 -2.07 17.74 2.45
N VAL A 219 -1.39 16.77 1.83
CA VAL A 219 -1.86 15.39 1.75
C VAL A 219 -1.49 14.67 3.03
N LYS A 220 -2.50 14.32 3.82
CA LYS A 220 -2.35 13.59 5.08
C LYS A 220 -2.77 12.13 4.95
N ASP A 221 -2.10 11.26 5.71
CA ASP A 221 -2.51 9.86 5.81
C ASP A 221 -3.85 9.75 6.52
N THR A 222 -4.66 8.80 6.05
CA THR A 222 -5.87 8.39 6.72
C THR A 222 -5.54 7.30 7.75
N TYR A 223 -6.15 7.35 8.89
CA TYR A 223 -5.99 6.34 9.93
C TYR A 223 -7.36 5.79 10.35
N GLU A 224 -7.55 4.50 10.11
CA GLU A 224 -8.72 3.77 10.58
C GLU A 224 -8.43 3.19 11.96
N GLN A 225 -9.11 3.68 12.98
CA GLN A 225 -8.89 3.22 14.36
C GLN A 225 -9.46 1.82 14.57
N LEU A 226 -10.66 1.58 14.01
CA LEU A 226 -11.35 0.32 14.11
C LEU A 226 -12.34 0.16 12.96
N ASN A 227 -12.23 -0.97 12.29
CA ASN A 227 -13.20 -1.48 11.33
C ASN A 227 -13.67 -2.86 11.83
N ALA A 228 -14.82 -2.92 12.45
CA ALA A 228 -15.37 -4.15 12.99
C ALA A 228 -16.53 -4.66 12.14
N GLY A 229 -16.62 -5.96 11.98
CA GLY A 229 -17.67 -6.62 11.23
C GLY A 229 -17.88 -8.05 11.68
N LEU A 230 -19.14 -8.47 11.63
CA LEU A 230 -19.58 -9.84 11.84
C LEU A 230 -20.37 -10.26 10.61
N GLY A 231 -20.27 -11.52 10.23
CA GLY A 231 -21.02 -12.03 9.10
C GLY A 231 -21.19 -13.53 9.14
N PHE A 232 -22.13 -13.95 8.33
CA PHE A 232 -22.46 -15.35 8.13
C PHE A 232 -22.56 -15.62 6.63
N LYS A 233 -21.93 -16.71 6.19
CA LYS A 233 -22.03 -17.20 4.81
C LYS A 233 -22.67 -18.56 4.83
N ALA A 234 -23.71 -18.75 4.02
CA ALA A 234 -24.37 -20.03 3.79
C ALA A 234 -24.36 -20.34 2.31
N SER A 235 -24.04 -21.59 1.96
CA SER A 235 -24.15 -22.14 0.60
C SER A 235 -24.98 -23.44 0.68
N PRO A 236 -26.31 -23.31 0.82
CA PRO A 236 -27.17 -24.47 1.13
C PRO A 236 -27.30 -25.47 -0.04
N THR A 237 -26.87 -25.09 -1.22
CA THR A 237 -26.80 -25.99 -2.38
C THR A 237 -25.36 -26.09 -2.87
N PRO A 238 -24.84 -27.30 -3.10
CA PRO A 238 -23.57 -27.49 -3.79
C PRO A 238 -23.73 -26.85 -5.19
N GLY A 239 -22.89 -25.84 -5.48
CA GLY A 239 -22.83 -25.18 -6.79
C GLY A 239 -22.06 -26.03 -7.78
#